data_d9c969099b4fe27d868f481f9cd3a094
#
_entry.id   d9c969099b4fe27d868f481f9cd3a094
#
_cell.length_a   1.000
_cell.length_b   1.000
_cell.length_c   1.000
_cell.angle_alpha   90.00
_cell.angle_beta   90.00
_cell.angle_gamma   90.00
#
_symmetry.space_group_name_H-M   'P 1'
#
loop_
_entity.id
_entity.type
_entity.pdbx_description
1 polymer ?
#
loop_
_entity_poly.entity_id
_entity_poly.type
_entity_poly.pdbx_seq_one_letter_code
_entity_poly.pdbx_strand_id
1 'polypeptide(L)'
;MGVSVLDVRVPKMYYPYMPSIVGKKRGNQTYYYLVESARVDGKPRIVDQQYLGSAEEVLAKLAGAPEGSPTRTQHKKFGDLAAVWGMLQRLKVIETIDEVCGARRSDATTSVGTYLALATLNRIVAPCSKLGFADWWEKTAGPRFTKVPVVATDHRRFWDAMNSLDTDQLALIERQISTAMATEFDLDLSALALDMTNFATFIDTGNDRAPIAQRGHAKQKRNDLPLVGLGLVVTRDGAIPIASHTYAGNRPDVTQFTTVLDELTTGYRTLFGNPNDNADAAGAADAGPAGEQVMPTVVFDAGQNSEANFTHLAGSGLHFIGSLPSSDFPDLLALPAGKRRPVDPETYPGLSAYDTRKVVFGTNRRVVLTHSPNLHAKQSRGFDQTLAKTGRRLTELADTLARGKTRRDRAAMLAEINQITKARWVNRVLSTTLTGDTPAQMHLSWTVDKTARKALETELFGKRLLVTDHDDWTLAEVVGGYRSQNDVESGFRQLKDPHVVGFSPMFHWTDSKIRVHVFYCVLALAVAHLMRREAQHAGLNLSVRELLDNLSGIEETVLLYPTGNKGRPRAQRILTNVDPTQQRLFDLFNLNAYAPRR
;
A
#
# COMPACT_ATOMS: atom_id res chain seq x y z
N MET A 1 15.30 -21.64 -62.25
CA MET A 1 15.73 -22.13 -60.94
C MET A 1 14.49 -22.26 -60.09
N GLY A 2 14.13 -23.51 -59.83
CA GLY A 2 12.83 -23.87 -59.26
C GLY A 2 12.74 -23.59 -57.76
N VAL A 3 11.59 -23.09 -57.35
CA VAL A 3 11.21 -22.98 -55.94
C VAL A 3 10.46 -24.27 -55.56
N SER A 4 11.06 -25.05 -54.67
CA SER A 4 10.49 -26.27 -54.09
C SER A 4 9.31 -25.93 -53.17
N VAL A 5 8.13 -26.41 -53.50
CA VAL A 5 6.96 -26.37 -52.63
C VAL A 5 7.09 -27.50 -51.60
N LEU A 6 7.21 -27.14 -50.34
CA LEU A 6 7.17 -28.08 -49.21
C LEU A 6 5.74 -28.59 -49.04
N ASP A 7 5.53 -29.87 -49.31
CA ASP A 7 4.28 -30.61 -49.13
C ASP A 7 4.10 -30.89 -47.61
N VAL A 8 3.34 -30.03 -46.92
CA VAL A 8 2.98 -30.25 -45.51
C VAL A 8 1.81 -31.23 -45.46
N ARG A 9 2.12 -32.51 -45.24
CA ARG A 9 1.10 -33.52 -44.92
C ARG A 9 0.46 -33.24 -43.57
N VAL A 10 -0.75 -32.68 -43.57
CA VAL A 10 -1.63 -32.61 -42.40
C VAL A 10 -2.09 -34.04 -42.05
N PRO A 11 -1.94 -34.49 -40.78
CA PRO A 11 -2.44 -35.79 -40.36
C PRO A 11 -3.96 -35.85 -40.52
N LYS A 12 -4.49 -36.86 -41.21
CA LYS A 12 -5.92 -37.12 -41.24
C LYS A 12 -6.40 -37.53 -39.86
N MET A 13 -6.97 -36.55 -39.11
CA MET A 13 -7.74 -36.88 -37.92
C MET A 13 -9.04 -37.56 -38.38
N TYR A 14 -9.21 -38.83 -38.01
CA TYR A 14 -10.43 -39.59 -38.21
C TYR A 14 -11.48 -39.07 -37.23
N TYR A 15 -12.39 -38.20 -37.67
CA TYR A 15 -13.60 -37.90 -36.92
C TYR A 15 -14.64 -39.00 -37.20
N PRO A 16 -15.15 -39.71 -36.18
CA PRO A 16 -16.15 -40.76 -36.35
C PRO A 16 -17.53 -40.22 -36.74
N TYR A 17 -17.76 -38.92 -36.70
CA TYR A 17 -19.00 -38.23 -37.04
C TYR A 17 -18.73 -37.17 -38.12
N MET A 18 -19.59 -37.13 -39.15
CA MET A 18 -19.52 -36.09 -40.19
C MET A 18 -20.70 -35.13 -39.98
N PRO A 19 -20.48 -33.94 -39.42
CA PRO A 19 -21.53 -32.94 -39.35
C PRO A 19 -21.85 -32.40 -40.75
N SER A 20 -23.12 -32.28 -41.06
CA SER A 20 -23.61 -31.72 -42.32
C SER A 20 -24.84 -30.85 -42.11
N ILE A 21 -25.04 -29.85 -42.97
CA ILE A 21 -26.23 -29.00 -42.94
C ILE A 21 -27.24 -29.55 -43.90
N VAL A 22 -28.43 -29.89 -43.40
CA VAL A 22 -29.52 -30.46 -44.19
C VAL A 22 -30.73 -29.52 -44.16
N GLY A 23 -31.25 -29.18 -45.35
CA GLY A 23 -32.50 -28.43 -45.50
C GLY A 23 -33.72 -29.35 -45.46
N LYS A 24 -34.69 -29.06 -44.60
CA LYS A 24 -35.99 -29.73 -44.55
C LYS A 24 -37.09 -28.75 -44.96
N LYS A 25 -37.84 -29.09 -46.02
CA LYS A 25 -38.93 -28.26 -46.52
C LYS A 25 -40.18 -28.45 -45.66
N ARG A 26 -40.78 -27.35 -45.23
CA ARG A 26 -42.04 -27.36 -44.48
C ARG A 26 -42.97 -26.29 -45.08
N GLY A 27 -43.99 -26.70 -45.81
CA GLY A 27 -44.79 -25.78 -46.64
C GLY A 27 -43.92 -25.09 -47.70
N ASN A 28 -44.01 -23.80 -47.85
CA ASN A 28 -43.22 -23.03 -48.82
C ASN A 28 -41.83 -22.57 -48.28
N GLN A 29 -41.46 -22.95 -47.06
CA GLN A 29 -40.18 -22.56 -46.44
C GLN A 29 -39.28 -23.75 -46.23
N THR A 30 -37.95 -23.55 -46.39
CA THR A 30 -36.91 -24.52 -46.08
C THR A 30 -36.23 -24.12 -44.78
N TYR A 31 -36.17 -25.04 -43.82
CA TYR A 31 -35.49 -24.90 -42.55
C TYR A 31 -34.25 -25.77 -42.51
N TYR A 32 -33.16 -25.26 -41.99
CA TYR A 32 -31.87 -25.91 -41.96
C TYR A 32 -31.56 -26.48 -40.57
N TYR A 33 -30.91 -27.64 -40.60
CA TYR A 33 -30.47 -28.36 -39.40
C TYR A 33 -29.02 -28.75 -39.56
N LEU A 34 -28.21 -28.57 -38.52
CA LEU A 34 -26.92 -29.23 -38.39
C LEU A 34 -27.21 -30.66 -37.93
N VAL A 35 -26.79 -31.65 -38.72
CA VAL A 35 -27.01 -33.04 -38.40
C VAL A 35 -25.69 -33.78 -38.29
N GLU A 36 -25.58 -34.63 -37.29
CA GLU A 36 -24.49 -35.58 -37.14
C GLU A 36 -24.98 -36.95 -37.64
N SER A 37 -24.25 -37.56 -38.58
CA SER A 37 -24.59 -38.86 -39.14
C SER A 37 -23.53 -39.89 -38.72
N ALA A 38 -24.00 -41.04 -38.22
CA ALA A 38 -23.18 -42.20 -37.91
C ALA A 38 -23.73 -43.45 -38.58
N ARG A 39 -22.90 -44.46 -38.79
CA ARG A 39 -23.37 -45.77 -39.27
C ARG A 39 -23.91 -46.56 -38.08
N VAL A 40 -25.24 -46.77 -38.09
CA VAL A 40 -25.96 -47.64 -37.16
C VAL A 40 -26.42 -48.84 -37.93
N ASP A 41 -26.05 -50.07 -37.57
CA ASP A 41 -26.31 -51.29 -38.25
C ASP A 41 -25.91 -51.28 -39.75
N GLY A 42 -24.71 -50.69 -40.02
CA GLY A 42 -24.18 -50.61 -41.38
C GLY A 42 -24.83 -49.55 -42.30
N LYS A 43 -25.89 -48.90 -41.88
CA LYS A 43 -26.60 -47.84 -42.61
C LYS A 43 -26.34 -46.45 -42.02
N PRO A 44 -26.18 -45.40 -42.83
CA PRO A 44 -26.03 -44.04 -42.33
C PRO A 44 -27.36 -43.58 -41.70
N ARG A 45 -27.31 -43.14 -40.43
CA ARG A 45 -28.45 -42.53 -39.72
C ARG A 45 -28.02 -41.23 -39.06
N ILE A 46 -28.94 -40.26 -39.01
CA ILE A 46 -28.76 -39.03 -38.23
C ILE A 46 -28.87 -39.43 -36.75
N VAL A 47 -27.81 -39.21 -35.98
CA VAL A 47 -27.72 -39.54 -34.54
C VAL A 47 -27.98 -38.33 -33.67
N ASP A 48 -27.71 -37.11 -34.19
CA ASP A 48 -28.07 -35.84 -33.54
C ASP A 48 -28.48 -34.79 -34.56
N GLN A 49 -29.37 -33.88 -34.19
CA GLN A 49 -29.75 -32.75 -35.03
C GLN A 49 -30.04 -31.50 -34.21
N GLN A 50 -29.42 -30.42 -34.63
CA GLN A 50 -29.62 -29.08 -34.04
C GLN A 50 -30.32 -28.18 -35.07
N TYR A 51 -31.42 -27.53 -34.68
CA TYR A 51 -32.14 -26.58 -35.52
C TYR A 51 -31.34 -25.28 -35.70
N LEU A 52 -31.08 -24.89 -36.95
CA LEU A 52 -30.33 -23.69 -37.32
C LEU A 52 -31.21 -22.51 -37.73
N GLY A 53 -32.45 -22.78 -38.21
CA GLY A 53 -33.38 -21.76 -38.65
C GLY A 53 -33.64 -21.73 -40.16
N SER A 54 -34.20 -20.62 -40.66
CA SER A 54 -34.36 -20.34 -42.10
C SER A 54 -33.01 -20.06 -42.78
N ALA A 55 -32.97 -19.98 -44.12
CA ALA A 55 -31.75 -19.63 -44.87
C ALA A 55 -31.16 -18.28 -44.39
N GLU A 56 -32.02 -17.30 -44.10
CA GLU A 56 -31.62 -15.98 -43.60
C GLU A 56 -31.04 -16.07 -42.20
N GLU A 57 -31.66 -16.85 -41.30
CA GLU A 57 -31.15 -17.08 -39.94
C GLU A 57 -29.84 -17.86 -39.92
N VAL A 58 -29.67 -18.83 -40.83
CA VAL A 58 -28.41 -19.59 -41.00
C VAL A 58 -27.32 -18.69 -41.54
N LEU A 59 -27.60 -17.86 -42.53
CA LEU A 59 -26.65 -16.87 -43.04
C LEU A 59 -26.25 -15.87 -41.98
N ALA A 60 -27.18 -15.40 -41.17
CA ALA A 60 -26.91 -14.51 -40.04
C ALA A 60 -26.03 -15.18 -38.97
N LYS A 61 -26.24 -16.47 -38.68
CA LYS A 61 -25.42 -17.26 -37.75
C LYS A 61 -24.04 -17.61 -38.32
N LEU A 62 -23.93 -17.92 -39.60
CA LEU A 62 -22.67 -18.22 -40.29
C LEU A 62 -21.82 -16.96 -40.54
N ALA A 63 -22.45 -15.82 -40.75
CA ALA A 63 -21.75 -14.53 -40.86
C ALA A 63 -21.06 -14.11 -39.57
N GLY A 64 -21.35 -14.80 -38.43
CA GLY A 64 -20.63 -14.63 -37.16
C GLY A 64 -20.67 -13.21 -36.60
N ALA A 65 -21.27 -12.26 -37.31
CA ALA A 65 -21.38 -10.87 -36.92
C ALA A 65 -22.86 -10.55 -36.61
N PRO A 66 -23.12 -9.78 -35.56
CA PRO A 66 -24.39 -9.10 -35.41
C PRO A 66 -24.65 -8.29 -36.70
N GLU A 67 -25.87 -8.33 -37.26
CA GLU A 67 -26.24 -7.55 -38.44
C GLU A 67 -25.78 -6.09 -38.28
N GLY A 68 -24.90 -5.64 -39.17
CA GLY A 68 -24.38 -4.29 -39.22
C GLY A 68 -23.05 -4.08 -38.46
N SER A 69 -22.39 -2.98 -38.77
CA SER A 69 -21.21 -2.51 -38.00
C SER A 69 -21.65 -1.86 -36.68
N PRO A 70 -20.84 -1.96 -35.61
CA PRO A 70 -21.14 -1.26 -34.37
C PRO A 70 -21.22 0.24 -34.63
N THR A 71 -22.25 0.90 -34.14
CA THR A 71 -22.45 2.34 -34.29
C THR A 71 -21.76 3.15 -33.23
N ARG A 72 -21.48 2.54 -32.06
CA ARG A 72 -20.80 3.16 -30.91
C ARG A 72 -19.98 2.15 -30.18
N THR A 73 -18.89 2.61 -29.60
CA THR A 73 -18.06 1.86 -28.66
C THR A 73 -18.02 2.58 -27.32
N GLN A 74 -17.93 1.82 -26.23
CA GLN A 74 -17.67 2.34 -24.89
C GLN A 74 -16.53 1.53 -24.30
N HIS A 75 -15.54 2.20 -23.75
CA HIS A 75 -14.46 1.56 -23.01
C HIS A 75 -14.74 1.71 -21.52
N LYS A 76 -14.65 0.60 -20.78
CA LYS A 76 -14.88 0.55 -19.35
C LYS A 76 -13.66 -0.02 -18.64
N LYS A 77 -13.20 0.65 -17.60
CA LYS A 77 -12.12 0.12 -16.75
C LYS A 77 -12.54 -1.23 -16.18
N PHE A 78 -11.63 -2.22 -16.24
CA PHE A 78 -11.95 -3.60 -15.86
C PHE A 78 -10.86 -4.28 -15.04
N GLY A 79 -9.61 -4.41 -15.53
CA GLY A 79 -8.63 -5.36 -15.00
C GLY A 79 -8.21 -5.04 -13.57
N ASP A 80 -7.87 -3.79 -13.27
CA ASP A 80 -7.52 -3.32 -11.94
C ASP A 80 -8.71 -3.45 -10.95
N LEU A 81 -9.92 -3.09 -11.39
CA LEU A 81 -11.12 -3.27 -10.56
C LEU A 81 -11.39 -4.74 -10.25
N ALA A 82 -11.32 -5.60 -11.26
CA ALA A 82 -11.59 -7.03 -11.09
C ALA A 82 -10.57 -7.70 -10.18
N ALA A 83 -9.28 -7.35 -10.32
CA ALA A 83 -8.20 -7.86 -9.48
C ALA A 83 -8.39 -7.45 -8.01
N VAL A 84 -8.61 -6.15 -7.75
CA VAL A 84 -8.83 -5.65 -6.38
C VAL A 84 -10.11 -6.25 -5.77
N TRP A 85 -11.20 -6.32 -6.54
CA TRP A 85 -12.45 -6.93 -6.07
C TRP A 85 -12.25 -8.40 -5.72
N GLY A 86 -11.53 -9.15 -6.56
CA GLY A 86 -11.18 -10.54 -6.29
C GLY A 86 -10.39 -10.73 -5.00
N MET A 87 -9.43 -9.84 -4.73
CA MET A 87 -8.68 -9.85 -3.46
C MET A 87 -9.56 -9.57 -2.26
N LEU A 88 -10.47 -8.59 -2.34
CA LEU A 88 -11.42 -8.28 -1.27
C LEU A 88 -12.38 -9.45 -1.00
N GLN A 89 -12.82 -10.17 -2.03
CA GLN A 89 -13.63 -11.39 -1.88
C GLN A 89 -12.84 -12.55 -1.28
N ARG A 90 -11.59 -12.76 -1.73
CA ARG A 90 -10.69 -13.79 -1.18
C ARG A 90 -10.46 -13.59 0.32
N LEU A 91 -10.34 -12.34 0.76
CA LEU A 91 -10.22 -11.95 2.17
C LEU A 91 -11.56 -11.91 2.92
N LYS A 92 -12.68 -12.20 2.27
CA LYS A 92 -14.04 -12.15 2.84
C LYS A 92 -14.35 -10.81 3.53
N VAL A 93 -13.83 -9.70 2.97
CA VAL A 93 -13.96 -8.35 3.61
C VAL A 93 -15.41 -7.96 3.82
N ILE A 94 -16.28 -8.24 2.83
CA ILE A 94 -17.70 -7.89 2.91
C ILE A 94 -18.39 -8.67 4.01
N GLU A 95 -18.20 -9.98 4.03
CA GLU A 95 -18.77 -10.90 5.00
C GLU A 95 -18.34 -10.55 6.42
N THR A 96 -17.03 -10.33 6.63
CA THR A 96 -16.47 -9.95 7.94
C THR A 96 -17.08 -8.65 8.48
N ILE A 97 -17.21 -7.63 7.64
CA ILE A 97 -17.81 -6.36 8.07
C ILE A 97 -19.30 -6.54 8.35
N ASP A 98 -20.02 -7.27 7.50
CA ASP A 98 -21.46 -7.45 7.64
C ASP A 98 -21.84 -8.30 8.87
N GLU A 99 -21.02 -9.29 9.23
CA GLU A 99 -21.17 -10.08 10.46
C GLU A 99 -21.06 -9.20 11.72
N VAL A 100 -20.11 -8.28 11.75
CA VAL A 100 -19.91 -7.36 12.89
C VAL A 100 -20.98 -6.25 12.93
N CYS A 101 -21.38 -5.73 11.76
CA CYS A 101 -22.40 -4.67 11.67
C CYS A 101 -23.82 -5.18 11.96
N GLY A 102 -24.06 -6.49 11.80
CA GLY A 102 -25.38 -7.08 11.91
C GLY A 102 -26.28 -6.83 10.68
N ALA A 103 -27.58 -6.93 10.87
CA ALA A 103 -28.56 -6.90 9.78
C ALA A 103 -28.52 -5.59 8.99
N ARG A 104 -28.57 -5.70 7.66
CA ARG A 104 -28.68 -4.58 6.74
C ARG A 104 -29.96 -3.78 7.01
N ARG A 105 -29.88 -2.45 6.97
CA ARG A 105 -31.07 -1.56 7.01
C ARG A 105 -32.01 -1.89 5.86
N SER A 106 -33.31 -1.85 6.12
CA SER A 106 -34.35 -2.20 5.14
C SER A 106 -34.37 -1.26 3.91
N ASP A 107 -33.94 -0.01 4.08
CA ASP A 107 -33.89 1.02 3.02
C ASP A 107 -32.55 1.04 2.26
N ALA A 108 -31.57 0.22 2.67
CA ALA A 108 -30.27 0.15 2.01
C ALA A 108 -30.29 -0.83 0.83
N THR A 109 -29.77 -0.41 -0.32
CA THR A 109 -29.69 -1.23 -1.53
C THR A 109 -28.65 -2.34 -1.40
N THR A 110 -27.55 -2.08 -0.66
CA THR A 110 -26.50 -3.05 -0.40
C THR A 110 -26.01 -2.94 1.06
N SER A 111 -25.12 -3.84 1.48
CA SER A 111 -24.63 -3.94 2.85
C SER A 111 -23.55 -2.90 3.19
N VAL A 112 -23.27 -2.73 4.49
CA VAL A 112 -22.18 -1.87 4.99
C VAL A 112 -20.83 -2.37 4.45
N GLY A 113 -20.59 -3.69 4.53
CA GLY A 113 -19.39 -4.32 4.01
C GLY A 113 -19.18 -4.05 2.53
N THR A 114 -20.25 -4.11 1.72
CA THR A 114 -20.15 -3.75 0.29
C THR A 114 -19.75 -2.29 0.09
N TYR A 115 -20.32 -1.32 0.83
CA TYR A 115 -19.93 0.09 0.70
C TYR A 115 -18.47 0.33 1.09
N LEU A 116 -17.99 -0.31 2.15
CA LEU A 116 -16.60 -0.17 2.57
C LEU A 116 -15.62 -0.88 1.63
N ALA A 117 -15.99 -2.04 1.09
CA ALA A 117 -15.22 -2.72 0.03
C ALA A 117 -15.12 -1.85 -1.24
N LEU A 118 -16.22 -1.22 -1.67
CA LEU A 118 -16.21 -0.26 -2.79
C LEU A 118 -15.37 0.98 -2.48
N ALA A 119 -15.39 1.47 -1.23
CA ALA A 119 -14.54 2.58 -0.81
C ALA A 119 -13.07 2.20 -0.85
N THR A 120 -12.70 1.00 -0.38
CA THR A 120 -11.35 0.45 -0.45
C THR A 120 -10.88 0.31 -1.89
N LEU A 121 -11.68 -0.33 -2.74
CA LEU A 121 -11.40 -0.48 -4.17
C LEU A 121 -11.16 0.87 -4.85
N ASN A 122 -12.01 1.87 -4.58
CA ASN A 122 -11.84 3.21 -5.15
C ASN A 122 -10.52 3.87 -4.72
N ARG A 123 -10.06 3.67 -3.49
CA ARG A 123 -8.77 4.21 -3.02
C ARG A 123 -7.57 3.67 -3.80
N ILE A 124 -7.65 2.42 -4.26
CA ILE A 124 -6.57 1.75 -5.02
C ILE A 124 -6.63 2.16 -6.50
N VAL A 125 -7.80 2.06 -7.10
CA VAL A 125 -7.96 2.12 -8.57
C VAL A 125 -8.07 3.56 -9.09
N ALA A 126 -8.90 4.38 -8.45
CA ALA A 126 -9.15 5.76 -8.90
C ALA A 126 -9.66 6.62 -7.73
N PRO A 127 -8.78 7.07 -6.84
CA PRO A 127 -9.18 7.84 -5.66
C PRO A 127 -10.01 9.06 -6.02
N CYS A 128 -11.25 9.11 -5.57
CA CYS A 128 -12.14 10.25 -5.74
C CYS A 128 -12.98 10.52 -4.48
N SER A 129 -13.69 11.64 -4.45
CA SER A 129 -14.64 11.93 -3.37
C SER A 129 -15.85 11.00 -3.45
N LYS A 130 -16.53 10.79 -2.32
CA LYS A 130 -17.79 10.03 -2.33
C LYS A 130 -18.86 10.65 -3.26
N LEU A 131 -18.81 11.96 -3.44
CA LEU A 131 -19.68 12.68 -4.36
C LEU A 131 -19.41 12.31 -5.82
N GLY A 132 -18.14 12.16 -6.21
CA GLY A 132 -17.74 11.77 -7.57
C GLY A 132 -17.77 10.26 -7.83
N PHE A 133 -18.08 9.44 -6.80
CA PHE A 133 -18.00 8.00 -6.91
C PHE A 133 -18.97 7.42 -7.95
N ALA A 134 -20.23 7.86 -7.96
CA ALA A 134 -21.25 7.35 -8.89
C ALA A 134 -20.87 7.58 -10.36
N ASP A 135 -20.37 8.78 -10.69
CA ASP A 135 -19.92 9.13 -12.03
C ASP A 135 -18.70 8.31 -12.49
N TRP A 136 -17.80 8.01 -11.57
CA TRP A 136 -16.68 7.12 -11.83
C TRP A 136 -17.15 5.68 -12.01
N TRP A 137 -18.03 5.19 -11.11
CA TRP A 137 -18.51 3.81 -11.11
C TRP A 137 -19.24 3.45 -12.41
N GLU A 138 -20.03 4.38 -12.94
CA GLU A 138 -20.75 4.22 -14.21
C GLU A 138 -19.80 3.94 -15.40
N LYS A 139 -18.59 4.54 -15.36
CA LYS A 139 -17.57 4.39 -16.43
C LYS A 139 -16.78 3.10 -16.33
N THR A 140 -17.06 2.26 -15.34
CA THR A 140 -16.35 1.01 -15.09
C THR A 140 -17.20 -0.21 -15.45
N ALA A 141 -16.57 -1.37 -15.51
CA ALA A 141 -17.26 -2.67 -15.61
C ALA A 141 -17.80 -3.16 -14.25
N GLY A 142 -17.47 -2.46 -13.16
CA GLY A 142 -17.83 -2.81 -11.79
C GLY A 142 -19.32 -3.13 -11.59
N PRO A 143 -20.28 -2.27 -12.03
CA PRO A 143 -21.71 -2.56 -11.86
C PRO A 143 -22.14 -3.91 -12.41
N ARG A 144 -21.49 -4.40 -13.46
CA ARG A 144 -21.80 -5.68 -14.12
C ARG A 144 -21.42 -6.88 -13.26
N PHE A 145 -20.18 -6.92 -12.76
CA PHE A 145 -19.68 -8.12 -12.06
C PHE A 145 -19.92 -8.10 -10.56
N THR A 146 -19.96 -6.92 -9.93
CA THR A 146 -20.27 -6.80 -8.49
C THR A 146 -21.76 -6.87 -8.19
N LYS A 147 -22.62 -6.66 -9.18
CA LYS A 147 -24.08 -6.54 -9.05
C LYS A 147 -24.53 -5.29 -8.25
N VAL A 148 -23.64 -4.32 -8.05
CA VAL A 148 -23.98 -3.05 -7.40
C VAL A 148 -24.30 -2.01 -8.47
N PRO A 149 -25.58 -1.65 -8.66
CA PRO A 149 -25.97 -0.69 -9.67
C PRO A 149 -25.53 0.74 -9.30
N VAL A 150 -25.36 1.62 -10.29
CA VAL A 150 -24.91 3.01 -10.09
C VAL A 150 -25.82 3.77 -9.11
N VAL A 151 -27.13 3.54 -9.16
CA VAL A 151 -28.09 4.18 -8.25
C VAL A 151 -27.88 3.84 -6.77
N ALA A 152 -27.20 2.71 -6.49
CA ALA A 152 -26.85 2.33 -5.13
C ALA A 152 -25.64 3.09 -4.58
N THR A 153 -24.87 3.78 -5.43
CA THR A 153 -23.60 4.39 -5.07
C THR A 153 -23.69 5.90 -4.76
N ASP A 154 -24.87 6.37 -4.35
CA ASP A 154 -25.05 7.73 -3.85
C ASP A 154 -24.14 7.98 -2.62
N HIS A 155 -23.53 9.17 -2.55
CA HIS A 155 -22.57 9.52 -1.51
C HIS A 155 -23.13 9.43 -0.08
N ARG A 156 -24.45 9.70 0.11
CA ARG A 156 -25.11 9.62 1.42
C ARG A 156 -25.09 8.18 1.95
N ARG A 157 -25.25 7.19 1.06
CA ARG A 157 -25.19 5.76 1.43
C ARG A 157 -23.83 5.37 1.95
N PHE A 158 -22.74 5.90 1.38
CA PHE A 158 -21.40 5.71 1.95
C PHE A 158 -21.28 6.36 3.33
N TRP A 159 -21.85 7.55 3.53
CA TRP A 159 -21.82 8.22 4.84
C TRP A 159 -22.66 7.48 5.89
N ASP A 160 -23.79 6.90 5.50
CA ASP A 160 -24.60 6.06 6.38
C ASP A 160 -23.85 4.80 6.79
N ALA A 161 -23.21 4.12 5.83
CA ALA A 161 -22.35 2.95 6.10
C ALA A 161 -21.19 3.30 7.03
N MET A 162 -20.52 4.44 6.84
CA MET A 162 -19.44 4.90 7.73
C MET A 162 -19.92 5.25 9.14
N ASN A 163 -21.18 5.60 9.32
CA ASN A 163 -21.77 5.87 10.63
C ASN A 163 -22.23 4.60 11.36
N SER A 164 -22.30 3.47 10.68
CA SER A 164 -22.81 2.21 11.26
C SER A 164 -21.79 1.49 12.13
N LEU A 165 -20.55 1.97 12.18
CA LEU A 165 -19.45 1.35 12.91
C LEU A 165 -18.97 2.24 14.04
N ASP A 166 -18.88 1.68 15.23
CA ASP A 166 -18.16 2.26 16.35
C ASP A 166 -16.67 1.84 16.35
N THR A 167 -15.90 2.35 17.32
CA THR A 167 -14.47 2.11 17.41
C THR A 167 -14.13 0.64 17.71
N ASP A 168 -14.92 -0.01 18.56
CA ASP A 168 -14.66 -1.39 19.00
C ASP A 168 -14.98 -2.38 17.87
N GLN A 169 -16.09 -2.14 17.16
CA GLN A 169 -16.45 -2.89 15.94
C GLN A 169 -15.38 -2.75 14.87
N LEU A 170 -14.87 -1.53 14.67
CA LEU A 170 -13.83 -1.27 13.67
C LEU A 170 -12.52 -2.00 14.01
N ALA A 171 -12.12 -1.99 15.29
CA ALA A 171 -10.96 -2.73 15.78
C ALA A 171 -11.13 -4.26 15.64
N LEU A 172 -12.35 -4.77 15.89
CA LEU A 172 -12.66 -6.18 15.69
C LEU A 172 -12.56 -6.59 14.22
N ILE A 173 -13.14 -5.79 13.30
CA ILE A 173 -13.07 -6.02 11.86
C ILE A 173 -11.61 -6.01 11.39
N GLU A 174 -10.82 -5.02 11.82
CA GLU A 174 -9.41 -4.93 11.45
C GLU A 174 -8.64 -6.18 11.86
N ARG A 175 -8.82 -6.67 13.10
CA ARG A 175 -8.19 -7.90 13.58
C ARG A 175 -8.62 -9.12 12.76
N GLN A 176 -9.92 -9.29 12.48
CA GLN A 176 -10.41 -10.43 11.69
C GLN A 176 -9.86 -10.44 10.26
N ILE A 177 -9.82 -9.27 9.61
CA ILE A 177 -9.24 -9.14 8.26
C ILE A 177 -7.73 -9.38 8.29
N SER A 178 -7.01 -8.88 9.30
CA SER A 178 -5.58 -9.12 9.47
C SER A 178 -5.28 -10.61 9.70
N THR A 179 -6.11 -11.29 10.49
CA THR A 179 -6.08 -12.75 10.66
C THR A 179 -6.27 -13.47 9.32
N ALA A 180 -7.28 -13.06 8.55
CA ALA A 180 -7.54 -13.66 7.24
C ALA A 180 -6.36 -13.42 6.27
N MET A 181 -5.76 -12.22 6.27
CA MET A 181 -4.56 -11.94 5.48
C MET A 181 -3.38 -12.84 5.87
N ALA A 182 -3.11 -12.95 7.17
CA ALA A 182 -2.00 -13.76 7.66
C ALA A 182 -2.15 -15.25 7.30
N THR A 183 -3.35 -15.80 7.47
CA THR A 183 -3.65 -17.21 7.19
C THR A 183 -3.71 -17.50 5.69
N GLU A 184 -4.45 -16.68 4.92
CA GLU A 184 -4.68 -16.92 3.49
C GLU A 184 -3.41 -16.77 2.65
N PHE A 185 -2.50 -15.88 3.07
CA PHE A 185 -1.28 -15.58 2.32
C PHE A 185 0.00 -16.08 3.00
N ASP A 186 -0.11 -16.84 4.07
CA ASP A 186 1.04 -17.34 4.84
C ASP A 186 2.07 -16.24 5.11
N LEU A 187 1.64 -15.18 5.81
CA LEU A 187 2.48 -14.02 6.05
C LEU A 187 3.50 -14.31 7.15
N ASP A 188 4.77 -13.94 6.90
CA ASP A 188 5.80 -13.94 7.93
C ASP A 188 5.57 -12.80 8.93
N LEU A 189 5.12 -13.14 10.13
CA LEU A 189 4.89 -12.23 11.25
C LEU A 189 6.06 -12.21 12.26
N SER A 190 7.19 -12.84 11.98
CA SER A 190 8.35 -12.92 12.88
C SER A 190 8.98 -11.56 13.17
N ALA A 191 8.92 -10.63 12.21
CA ALA A 191 9.42 -9.26 12.36
C ALA A 191 8.43 -8.25 11.77
N LEU A 192 8.06 -7.26 12.59
CA LEU A 192 7.02 -6.28 12.32
C LEU A 192 7.59 -4.87 12.47
N ALA A 193 7.51 -4.05 11.42
CA ALA A 193 7.98 -2.66 11.48
C ALA A 193 6.85 -1.72 11.92
N LEU A 194 7.13 -0.88 12.93
CA LEU A 194 6.22 0.11 13.47
C LEU A 194 6.75 1.52 13.21
N ASP A 195 5.91 2.38 12.68
CA ASP A 195 6.16 3.82 12.59
C ASP A 195 4.84 4.60 12.66
N MET A 196 4.95 5.90 12.87
CA MET A 196 3.82 6.81 13.02
C MET A 196 3.96 8.02 12.10
N THR A 197 2.83 8.51 11.63
CA THR A 197 2.76 9.72 10.80
C THR A 197 1.49 10.50 11.11
N ASN A 198 1.29 11.64 10.44
CA ASN A 198 0.04 12.37 10.49
C ASN A 198 -0.40 12.81 9.09
N PHE A 199 -1.71 13.02 8.95
CA PHE A 199 -2.38 13.46 7.74
C PHE A 199 -3.18 14.72 8.03
N ALA A 200 -3.17 15.66 7.09
CA ALA A 200 -3.99 16.86 7.16
C ALA A 200 -5.46 16.53 6.85
N THR A 201 -6.36 17.14 7.62
CA THR A 201 -7.81 17.14 7.34
C THR A 201 -8.23 18.47 6.74
N PHE A 202 -9.26 18.45 5.89
CA PHE A 202 -9.78 19.65 5.22
C PHE A 202 -11.16 20.00 5.79
N ILE A 203 -11.22 20.11 7.13
CA ILE A 203 -12.42 20.46 7.89
C ILE A 203 -12.18 21.76 8.64
N ASP A 204 -13.29 22.43 9.02
CA ASP A 204 -13.22 23.65 9.81
C ASP A 204 -12.52 23.40 11.15
N THR A 205 -11.64 24.32 11.56
CA THR A 205 -10.90 24.22 12.82
C THR A 205 -11.78 24.43 14.06
N GLY A 206 -12.97 25.01 13.88
CA GLY A 206 -14.00 25.16 14.92
C GLY A 206 -14.93 23.95 15.04
N ASN A 207 -14.71 22.89 14.27
CA ASN A 207 -15.54 21.69 14.32
C ASN A 207 -15.26 20.85 15.57
N ASP A 208 -16.19 20.85 16.52
CA ASP A 208 -16.15 20.10 17.78
C ASP A 208 -16.58 18.61 17.64
N ARG A 209 -17.13 18.23 16.49
CA ARG A 209 -17.62 16.87 16.23
C ARG A 209 -16.52 15.89 15.82
N ALA A 210 -15.30 16.38 15.62
CA ALA A 210 -14.12 15.59 15.28
C ALA A 210 -12.94 15.92 16.23
N PRO A 211 -13.04 15.62 17.53
CA PRO A 211 -12.00 15.91 18.51
C PRO A 211 -10.66 15.24 18.22
N ILE A 212 -10.62 14.20 17.36
CA ILE A 212 -9.39 13.58 16.88
C ILE A 212 -8.60 14.47 15.91
N ALA A 213 -9.28 15.37 15.19
CA ALA A 213 -8.66 16.29 14.25
C ALA A 213 -8.15 17.55 14.98
N GLN A 214 -6.87 17.58 15.29
CA GLN A 214 -6.25 18.63 16.11
C GLN A 214 -5.07 19.29 15.39
N ARG A 215 -4.83 20.56 15.66
CA ARG A 215 -3.61 21.25 15.21
C ARG A 215 -2.40 20.72 15.97
N GLY A 216 -1.34 20.34 15.23
CA GLY A 216 -0.14 19.75 15.79
C GLY A 216 1.07 19.96 14.89
N HIS A 217 2.15 19.24 15.16
CA HIS A 217 3.36 19.29 14.35
C HIS A 217 3.15 18.52 13.04
N ALA A 218 2.89 19.24 11.94
CA ALA A 218 2.63 18.66 10.63
C ALA A 218 3.91 18.12 9.98
N LYS A 219 4.07 16.81 9.85
CA LYS A 219 5.18 16.18 9.10
C LYS A 219 5.21 16.64 7.63
N GLN A 220 4.05 17.02 7.07
CA GLN A 220 3.90 17.58 5.71
C GLN A 220 3.98 19.12 5.67
N LYS A 221 4.33 19.80 6.78
CA LYS A 221 4.41 21.26 6.91
C LYS A 221 3.07 22.01 6.65
N ARG A 222 1.92 21.32 6.77
CA ARG A 222 0.58 21.90 6.69
C ARG A 222 0.11 22.31 8.09
N ASN A 223 0.79 23.28 8.69
CA ASN A 223 0.48 23.79 10.05
C ASN A 223 -0.82 24.62 10.11
N ASP A 224 -1.39 24.91 8.96
CA ASP A 224 -2.66 25.62 8.76
C ASP A 224 -3.89 24.71 8.96
N LEU A 225 -3.73 23.39 8.88
CA LEU A 225 -4.82 22.42 8.94
C LEU A 225 -4.80 21.57 10.23
N PRO A 226 -5.99 21.12 10.70
CA PRO A 226 -6.05 20.08 11.73
C PRO A 226 -5.46 18.76 11.18
N LEU A 227 -4.85 17.99 12.04
CA LEU A 227 -4.16 16.74 11.73
C LEU A 227 -4.82 15.56 12.43
N VAL A 228 -4.67 14.39 11.86
CA VAL A 228 -4.97 13.09 12.48
C VAL A 228 -3.69 12.26 12.44
N GLY A 229 -3.31 11.67 13.57
CA GLY A 229 -2.18 10.76 13.67
C GLY A 229 -2.57 9.34 13.24
N LEU A 230 -1.61 8.62 12.65
CA LEU A 230 -1.72 7.22 12.26
C LEU A 230 -0.44 6.49 12.65
N GLY A 231 -0.55 5.51 13.55
CA GLY A 231 0.42 4.46 13.76
C GLY A 231 0.12 3.28 12.83
N LEU A 232 1.15 2.66 12.29
CA LEU A 232 1.03 1.55 11.36
C LEU A 232 2.06 0.48 11.71
N VAL A 233 1.61 -0.77 11.77
CA VAL A 233 2.45 -1.96 11.91
C VAL A 233 2.35 -2.75 10.62
N VAL A 234 3.52 -3.02 10.00
CA VAL A 234 3.59 -3.75 8.74
C VAL A 234 4.49 -4.97 8.86
N THR A 235 4.20 -6.01 8.08
CA THR A 235 5.05 -7.19 7.97
C THR A 235 6.37 -6.85 7.26
N ARG A 236 7.43 -7.59 7.59
CA ARG A 236 8.68 -7.58 6.82
C ARG A 236 8.48 -8.18 5.43
N ASP A 237 7.64 -9.20 5.31
CA ASP A 237 7.28 -9.84 4.06
C ASP A 237 6.18 -9.05 3.33
N GLY A 238 6.56 -8.27 2.35
CA GLY A 238 5.66 -7.50 1.51
C GLY A 238 5.23 -6.13 2.05
N ALA A 239 5.64 -5.75 3.27
CA ALA A 239 5.24 -4.49 3.94
C ALA A 239 3.72 -4.34 4.10
N ILE A 240 3.04 -5.44 4.42
CA ILE A 240 1.58 -5.51 4.50
C ILE A 240 1.12 -4.96 5.86
N PRO A 241 0.26 -3.92 5.91
CA PRO A 241 -0.35 -3.46 7.15
C PRO A 241 -1.17 -4.55 7.82
N ILE A 242 -0.89 -4.80 9.11
CA ILE A 242 -1.60 -5.79 9.94
C ILE A 242 -2.24 -5.18 11.18
N ALA A 243 -1.82 -3.99 11.59
CA ALA A 243 -2.44 -3.22 12.66
C ALA A 243 -2.30 -1.74 12.37
N SER A 244 -3.30 -0.96 12.75
CA SER A 244 -3.28 0.49 12.67
C SER A 244 -3.87 1.14 13.91
N HIS A 245 -3.34 2.30 14.29
CA HIS A 245 -3.85 3.09 15.41
C HIS A 245 -4.06 4.54 14.99
N THR A 246 -5.31 5.00 15.09
CA THR A 246 -5.69 6.38 14.74
C THR A 246 -5.83 7.21 16.01
N TYR A 247 -5.06 8.31 16.11
CA TYR A 247 -4.98 9.15 17.31
C TYR A 247 -5.07 10.65 17.00
N ALA A 248 -5.29 11.46 18.04
CA ALA A 248 -5.44 12.91 17.88
C ALA A 248 -4.16 13.56 17.39
N GLY A 249 -4.28 14.43 16.36
CA GLY A 249 -3.15 15.00 15.63
C GLY A 249 -2.21 15.91 16.42
N ASN A 250 -2.58 16.29 17.65
CA ASN A 250 -1.73 17.05 18.59
C ASN A 250 -0.97 16.15 19.57
N ARG A 251 -1.19 14.83 19.55
CA ARG A 251 -0.48 13.90 20.43
C ARG A 251 0.92 13.59 19.88
N PRO A 252 1.97 13.62 20.72
CA PRO A 252 3.30 13.15 20.30
C PRO A 252 3.29 11.64 19.99
N ASP A 253 3.97 11.25 18.92
CA ASP A 253 4.06 9.84 18.48
C ASP A 253 4.57 8.92 19.62
N VAL A 254 5.57 9.36 20.37
CA VAL A 254 6.16 8.60 21.49
C VAL A 254 5.16 8.20 22.58
N THR A 255 4.09 8.98 22.78
CA THR A 255 3.05 8.69 23.77
C THR A 255 2.00 7.67 23.26
N GLN A 256 1.99 7.38 21.98
CA GLN A 256 1.06 6.43 21.36
C GLN A 256 1.67 5.04 21.17
N PHE A 257 2.97 4.92 21.40
CA PHE A 257 3.74 3.69 21.16
C PHE A 257 3.20 2.49 21.96
N THR A 258 2.95 2.68 23.26
CA THR A 258 2.43 1.62 24.13
C THR A 258 1.06 1.13 23.68
N THR A 259 0.16 2.04 23.31
CA THR A 259 -1.17 1.67 22.80
C THR A 259 -1.08 0.81 21.54
N VAL A 260 -0.21 1.18 20.59
CA VAL A 260 0.00 0.39 19.37
C VAL A 260 0.57 -1.00 19.68
N LEU A 261 1.49 -1.10 20.65
CA LEU A 261 2.03 -2.38 21.10
C LEU A 261 0.96 -3.27 21.74
N ASP A 262 0.08 -2.70 22.56
CA ASP A 262 -1.01 -3.44 23.21
C ASP A 262 -2.02 -3.96 22.18
N GLU A 263 -2.39 -3.13 21.20
CA GLU A 263 -3.26 -3.53 20.08
C GLU A 263 -2.61 -4.65 19.26
N LEU A 264 -1.31 -4.52 18.96
CA LEU A 264 -0.54 -5.54 18.25
C LEU A 264 -0.49 -6.86 19.04
N THR A 265 -0.14 -6.79 20.32
CA THR A 265 -0.02 -7.97 21.20
C THR A 265 -1.36 -8.69 21.30
N THR A 266 -2.46 -7.94 21.44
CA THR A 266 -3.82 -8.48 21.46
C THR A 266 -4.17 -9.18 20.15
N GLY A 267 -3.86 -8.53 19.01
CA GLY A 267 -4.07 -9.10 17.68
C GLY A 267 -3.27 -10.38 17.47
N TYR A 268 -1.99 -10.37 17.86
CA TYR A 268 -1.11 -11.54 17.73
C TYR A 268 -1.58 -12.73 18.56
N ARG A 269 -1.99 -12.50 19.82
CA ARG A 269 -2.56 -13.55 20.68
C ARG A 269 -3.86 -14.13 20.11
N THR A 270 -4.66 -13.33 19.45
CA THR A 270 -5.88 -13.79 18.76
C THR A 270 -5.55 -14.70 17.58
N LEU A 271 -4.45 -14.42 16.87
CA LEU A 271 -4.00 -15.20 15.70
C LEU A 271 -3.44 -16.57 16.09
N PHE A 272 -2.62 -16.63 17.15
CA PHE A 272 -1.82 -17.80 17.50
C PHE A 272 -2.22 -18.49 18.80
N GLY A 273 -3.26 -18.01 19.49
CA GLY A 273 -3.64 -18.47 20.82
C GLY A 273 -2.79 -17.84 21.94
N ASN A 274 -3.23 -18.03 23.18
CA ASN A 274 -2.47 -17.55 24.33
C ASN A 274 -1.38 -18.59 24.67
N PRO A 275 -0.09 -18.23 24.77
CA PRO A 275 0.97 -19.19 25.12
C PRO A 275 0.70 -19.98 26.40
N ASN A 276 -0.09 -19.42 27.32
CA ASN A 276 -0.47 -20.06 28.58
C ASN A 276 -1.64 -21.04 28.47
N ASP A 277 -2.48 -20.93 27.42
CA ASP A 277 -3.66 -21.82 27.29
C ASP A 277 -3.28 -23.24 26.83
N ASN A 278 -2.09 -23.40 26.22
CA ASN A 278 -1.55 -24.71 25.82
C ASN A 278 -0.87 -25.48 26.96
N ALA A 279 -0.58 -24.83 28.09
CA ALA A 279 0.03 -25.50 29.24
C ALA A 279 -0.95 -26.40 30.01
N ASP A 280 -2.26 -26.08 29.99
CA ASP A 280 -3.31 -26.84 30.68
C ASP A 280 -3.93 -27.93 29.78
N ALA A 281 -3.64 -27.97 28.48
CA ALA A 281 -4.13 -28.96 27.52
C ALA A 281 -3.22 -30.19 27.35
N ALA A 282 -2.15 -30.34 28.12
CA ALA A 282 -1.19 -31.44 28.07
C ALA A 282 -1.73 -32.79 28.57
N GLY A 283 -2.99 -33.12 28.23
CA GLY A 283 -3.64 -34.41 28.45
C GLY A 283 -3.84 -35.26 27.20
N ALA A 284 -3.45 -34.80 26.00
CA ALA A 284 -3.56 -35.55 24.75
C ALA A 284 -2.15 -35.92 24.23
N ALA A 285 -1.75 -37.16 24.49
CA ALA A 285 -0.56 -37.80 23.93
C ALA A 285 -0.76 -37.99 22.44
N ASP A 286 -0.31 -37.06 21.62
CA ASP A 286 0.14 -37.20 20.22
C ASP A 286 0.36 -35.84 19.51
N ALA A 287 0.69 -34.76 20.21
CA ALA A 287 1.19 -33.55 19.61
C ALA A 287 2.73 -33.65 19.61
N GLY A 288 3.34 -33.56 18.41
CA GLY A 288 4.79 -33.37 18.29
C GLY A 288 5.25 -32.17 19.14
N PRO A 289 6.56 -31.95 19.38
CA PRO A 289 7.04 -30.94 20.31
C PRO A 289 6.39 -29.61 19.99
N ALA A 290 5.60 -29.10 20.95
CA ALA A 290 5.00 -27.76 20.87
C ALA A 290 6.16 -26.79 20.69
N GLY A 291 6.34 -26.29 19.46
CA GLY A 291 7.34 -25.28 19.17
C GLY A 291 7.08 -24.10 20.11
N GLU A 292 8.11 -23.68 20.84
CA GLU A 292 8.06 -22.44 21.62
C GLU A 292 7.50 -21.35 20.73
N GLN A 293 6.38 -20.80 21.09
CA GLN A 293 5.71 -19.75 20.32
C GLN A 293 6.56 -18.49 20.45
N VAL A 294 7.43 -18.27 19.47
CA VAL A 294 8.35 -17.13 19.45
C VAL A 294 7.53 -15.87 19.20
N MET A 295 7.51 -14.98 20.18
CA MET A 295 6.84 -13.67 20.05
C MET A 295 7.53 -12.84 18.95
N PRO A 296 6.78 -12.02 18.22
CA PRO A 296 7.34 -11.26 17.10
C PRO A 296 8.33 -10.20 17.58
N THR A 297 9.24 -9.85 16.68
CA THR A 297 10.20 -8.76 16.86
C THR A 297 9.60 -7.46 16.31
N VAL A 298 9.42 -6.45 17.17
CA VAL A 298 8.97 -5.14 16.74
C VAL A 298 10.15 -4.25 16.40
N VAL A 299 10.11 -3.64 15.22
CA VAL A 299 11.16 -2.74 14.72
C VAL A 299 10.65 -1.31 14.72
N PHE A 300 11.40 -0.38 15.33
CA PHE A 300 10.98 1.02 15.45
C PHE A 300 12.15 2.01 15.40
N ASP A 301 11.83 3.28 15.11
CA ASP A 301 12.83 4.35 15.02
C ASP A 301 13.01 5.07 16.36
N ALA A 302 14.11 5.83 16.48
CA ALA A 302 14.50 6.60 17.66
C ALA A 302 13.43 7.58 18.16
N GLY A 303 12.49 7.97 17.31
CA GLY A 303 11.35 8.82 17.69
C GLY A 303 10.41 8.21 18.74
N GLN A 304 10.49 6.89 18.94
CA GLN A 304 9.67 6.15 19.92
C GLN A 304 10.39 5.91 21.24
N ASN A 305 11.64 6.37 21.39
CA ASN A 305 12.46 6.09 22.56
C ASN A 305 12.02 6.90 23.78
N SER A 306 11.65 6.20 24.84
CA SER A 306 11.48 6.74 26.18
C SER A 306 11.65 5.62 27.21
N GLU A 307 11.96 5.96 28.45
CA GLU A 307 12.07 4.99 29.53
C GLU A 307 10.76 4.21 29.73
N ALA A 308 9.62 4.91 29.69
CA ALA A 308 8.30 4.30 29.81
C ALA A 308 8.02 3.28 28.68
N ASN A 309 8.37 3.62 27.43
CA ASN A 309 8.17 2.72 26.29
C ASN A 309 9.04 1.47 26.38
N PHE A 310 10.31 1.61 26.79
CA PHE A 310 11.19 0.45 26.96
C PHE A 310 10.81 -0.43 28.16
N THR A 311 10.26 0.17 29.23
CA THR A 311 9.70 -0.59 30.36
C THR A 311 8.46 -1.38 29.93
N HIS A 312 7.55 -0.74 29.19
CA HIS A 312 6.36 -1.37 28.66
C HIS A 312 6.69 -2.53 27.70
N LEU A 313 7.64 -2.27 26.78
CA LEU A 313 8.11 -3.27 25.83
C LEU A 313 8.70 -4.51 26.53
N ALA A 314 9.51 -4.30 27.58
CA ALA A 314 10.05 -5.41 28.36
C ALA A 314 8.96 -6.25 29.07
N GLY A 315 7.81 -5.66 29.39
CA GLY A 315 6.66 -6.35 30.00
C GLY A 315 5.72 -7.00 28.98
N SER A 316 5.82 -6.67 27.70
CA SER A 316 4.87 -7.15 26.65
C SER A 316 5.16 -8.57 26.17
N GLY A 317 6.39 -9.07 26.38
CA GLY A 317 6.90 -10.32 25.85
C GLY A 317 7.36 -10.23 24.38
N LEU A 318 7.19 -9.10 23.73
CA LEU A 318 7.69 -8.85 22.36
C LEU A 318 9.21 -8.66 22.37
N HIS A 319 9.87 -9.21 21.35
CA HIS A 319 11.25 -8.84 21.04
C HIS A 319 11.30 -7.52 20.28
N PHE A 320 12.48 -6.89 20.25
CA PHE A 320 12.59 -5.60 19.56
C PHE A 320 13.94 -5.32 18.89
N ILE A 321 13.90 -4.47 17.88
CA ILE A 321 15.06 -3.77 17.32
C ILE A 321 14.69 -2.30 17.18
N GLY A 322 15.38 -1.44 17.95
CA GLY A 322 15.22 0.02 17.89
C GLY A 322 16.46 0.70 17.33
N SER A 323 16.33 1.98 16.95
CA SER A 323 17.49 2.85 16.74
C SER A 323 17.67 3.81 17.89
N LEU A 324 18.92 4.21 18.15
CA LEU A 324 19.27 5.17 19.21
C LEU A 324 19.77 6.48 18.59
N PRO A 325 19.47 7.63 19.22
CA PRO A 325 20.09 8.89 18.82
C PRO A 325 21.61 8.79 18.93
N SER A 326 22.31 9.24 17.90
CA SER A 326 23.78 9.23 17.89
C SER A 326 24.40 10.12 18.98
N SER A 327 23.67 11.12 19.46
CA SER A 327 24.08 11.98 20.56
C SER A 327 24.27 11.27 21.90
N ASP A 328 23.60 10.13 22.10
CA ASP A 328 23.56 9.47 23.41
C ASP A 328 24.82 8.64 23.70
N PHE A 329 25.56 8.26 22.65
CA PHE A 329 26.75 7.41 22.74
C PHE A 329 27.91 7.97 21.90
N PRO A 330 28.47 9.14 22.28
CA PRO A 330 29.58 9.76 21.55
C PRO A 330 30.86 8.91 21.56
N ASP A 331 31.06 8.10 22.58
CA ASP A 331 32.16 7.14 22.67
C ASP A 331 32.11 6.07 21.57
N LEU A 332 30.93 5.55 21.23
CA LEU A 332 30.75 4.62 20.12
C LEU A 332 30.99 5.31 18.77
N LEU A 333 30.58 6.55 18.62
CA LEU A 333 30.81 7.31 17.38
C LEU A 333 32.30 7.61 17.15
N ALA A 334 33.08 7.76 18.22
CA ALA A 334 34.51 8.00 18.16
C ALA A 334 35.34 6.75 17.81
N LEU A 335 34.72 5.57 17.81
CA LEU A 335 35.43 4.32 17.53
C LEU A 335 36.10 4.33 16.14
N PRO A 336 37.40 3.94 16.05
CA PRO A 336 38.10 3.82 14.77
C PRO A 336 37.43 2.81 13.83
N ALA A 337 37.55 3.07 12.53
CA ALA A 337 36.97 2.19 11.51
C ALA A 337 37.44 0.73 11.62
N GLY A 338 38.69 0.49 12.02
CA GLY A 338 39.26 -0.83 12.17
C GLY A 338 38.68 -1.69 13.32
N LYS A 339 37.86 -1.09 14.20
CA LYS A 339 37.13 -1.86 15.23
C LYS A 339 35.84 -2.48 14.71
N ARG A 340 35.34 -2.01 13.57
CA ARG A 340 34.11 -2.54 12.94
C ARG A 340 34.47 -3.73 12.05
N ARG A 341 33.61 -4.75 12.03
CA ARG A 341 33.72 -5.93 11.19
C ARG A 341 32.70 -5.87 10.05
N PRO A 342 32.99 -6.42 8.88
CA PRO A 342 31.97 -6.58 7.81
C PRO A 342 30.75 -7.34 8.33
N VAL A 343 29.57 -6.90 7.89
CA VAL A 343 28.30 -7.57 8.16
C VAL A 343 27.88 -8.25 6.86
N ASP A 344 27.96 -9.56 6.80
CA ASP A 344 27.59 -10.35 5.63
C ASP A 344 27.87 -9.62 4.29
N PRO A 345 29.11 -9.73 3.75
CA PRO A 345 29.50 -8.96 2.57
C PRO A 345 28.71 -9.29 1.29
N GLU A 346 28.09 -10.46 1.22
CA GLU A 346 27.27 -10.87 0.07
C GLU A 346 25.93 -10.14 0.08
N THR A 347 25.25 -10.17 1.23
CA THR A 347 23.93 -9.51 1.38
C THR A 347 24.04 -7.99 1.59
N TYR A 348 25.10 -7.54 2.30
CA TYR A 348 25.28 -6.14 2.68
C TYR A 348 26.66 -5.58 2.28
N PRO A 349 26.97 -5.47 0.98
CA PRO A 349 28.29 -5.07 0.52
C PRO A 349 28.72 -3.71 1.10
N GLY A 350 29.91 -3.70 1.73
CA GLY A 350 30.52 -2.53 2.34
C GLY A 350 29.95 -2.11 3.70
N LEU A 351 28.91 -2.78 4.20
CA LEU A 351 28.40 -2.51 5.54
C LEU A 351 29.35 -3.10 6.60
N SER A 352 29.64 -2.31 7.64
CA SER A 352 30.42 -2.78 8.77
C SER A 352 29.72 -2.43 10.10
N ALA A 353 29.95 -3.24 11.13
CA ALA A 353 29.36 -3.04 12.44
C ALA A 353 30.36 -3.31 13.59
N TYR A 354 30.07 -2.72 14.73
CA TYR A 354 30.70 -3.00 16.01
C TYR A 354 29.59 -3.34 17.01
N ASP A 355 29.71 -4.49 17.65
CA ASP A 355 28.74 -5.06 18.57
C ASP A 355 29.24 -4.90 20.00
N THR A 356 28.39 -4.43 20.90
CA THR A 356 28.73 -4.19 22.30
C THR A 356 27.48 -4.19 23.16
N ARG A 357 27.67 -4.02 24.47
CA ARG A 357 26.57 -3.81 25.42
C ARG A 357 26.72 -2.43 26.08
N LYS A 358 25.58 -1.77 26.27
CA LYS A 358 25.48 -0.46 26.93
C LYS A 358 24.26 -0.42 27.82
N VAL A 359 24.30 0.41 28.83
CA VAL A 359 23.10 0.74 29.60
C VAL A 359 22.24 1.69 28.78
N VAL A 360 21.04 1.22 28.42
CA VAL A 360 20.01 1.94 27.67
C VAL A 360 18.74 1.91 28.49
N PHE A 361 18.26 3.07 28.93
CA PHE A 361 17.11 3.20 29.82
C PHE A 361 17.19 2.22 31.03
N GLY A 362 18.26 2.32 31.80
CA GLY A 362 18.48 1.56 33.03
C GLY A 362 18.84 0.07 32.86
N THR A 363 18.78 -0.48 31.68
CA THR A 363 19.04 -1.91 31.40
C THR A 363 20.26 -2.10 30.50
N ASN A 364 21.09 -3.11 30.82
CA ASN A 364 22.24 -3.46 30.00
C ASN A 364 21.77 -4.22 28.75
N ARG A 365 21.77 -3.54 27.58
CA ARG A 365 21.22 -4.03 26.29
C ARG A 365 22.32 -4.17 25.25
N ARG A 366 22.09 -5.02 24.29
CA ARG A 366 22.94 -5.15 23.10
C ARG A 366 22.80 -3.91 22.21
N VAL A 367 23.92 -3.27 21.86
CA VAL A 367 23.97 -2.07 21.02
C VAL A 367 24.93 -2.33 19.86
N VAL A 368 24.47 -2.09 18.66
CA VAL A 368 25.21 -2.30 17.42
C VAL A 368 25.45 -0.97 16.72
N LEU A 369 26.70 -0.54 16.63
CA LEU A 369 27.10 0.59 15.79
C LEU A 369 27.30 0.07 14.36
N THR A 370 26.48 0.51 13.41
CA THR A 370 26.63 0.22 11.99
C THR A 370 27.25 1.39 11.24
N HIS A 371 27.97 1.10 10.13
CA HIS A 371 28.43 2.10 9.18
C HIS A 371 28.19 1.61 7.75
N SER A 372 27.46 2.42 6.98
CA SER A 372 27.12 2.17 5.57
C SER A 372 27.75 3.23 4.67
N PRO A 373 28.58 2.85 3.68
CA PRO A 373 29.13 3.78 2.69
C PRO A 373 28.04 4.53 1.89
N ASN A 374 26.95 3.86 1.55
CA ASN A 374 25.84 4.46 0.82
C ASN A 374 25.14 5.55 1.65
N LEU A 375 24.90 5.27 2.94
CA LEU A 375 24.33 6.26 3.87
C LEU A 375 25.30 7.43 4.07
N HIS A 376 26.61 7.15 4.22
CA HIS A 376 27.65 8.14 4.32
C HIS A 376 27.62 9.10 3.13
N ALA A 377 27.70 8.56 1.92
CA ALA A 377 27.68 9.36 0.68
C ALA A 377 26.39 10.18 0.54
N LYS A 378 25.23 9.60 0.91
CA LYS A 378 23.94 10.32 0.91
C LYS A 378 23.92 11.47 1.89
N GLN A 379 24.40 11.25 3.13
CA GLN A 379 24.45 12.27 4.17
C GLN A 379 25.45 13.38 3.83
N SER A 380 26.64 13.03 3.30
CA SER A 380 27.64 13.99 2.86
C SER A 380 27.08 14.93 1.80
N ARG A 381 26.52 14.39 0.71
CA ARG A 381 25.88 15.18 -0.36
C ARG A 381 24.73 16.06 0.16
N GLY A 382 23.86 15.51 1.00
CA GLY A 382 22.73 16.25 1.57
C GLY A 382 23.17 17.40 2.48
N PHE A 383 24.24 17.19 3.24
CA PHE A 383 24.81 18.23 4.09
C PHE A 383 25.49 19.33 3.26
N ASP A 384 26.23 18.98 2.22
CA ASP A 384 26.86 19.96 1.32
C ASP A 384 25.82 20.82 0.59
N GLN A 385 24.71 20.24 0.16
CA GLN A 385 23.57 20.99 -0.38
C GLN A 385 22.96 21.96 0.67
N THR A 386 22.87 21.52 1.91
CA THR A 386 22.39 22.35 3.03
C THR A 386 23.34 23.51 3.29
N LEU A 387 24.65 23.26 3.34
CA LEU A 387 25.67 24.32 3.48
C LEU A 387 25.61 25.32 2.34
N ALA A 388 25.54 24.85 1.08
CA ALA A 388 25.43 25.72 -0.09
C ALA A 388 24.16 26.59 -0.05
N LYS A 389 23.01 26.02 0.38
CA LYS A 389 21.76 26.78 0.55
C LYS A 389 21.88 27.82 1.66
N THR A 390 22.46 27.43 2.80
CA THR A 390 22.69 28.33 3.94
C THR A 390 23.64 29.47 3.55
N GLY A 391 24.76 29.16 2.85
CA GLY A 391 25.70 30.15 2.38
C GLY A 391 25.06 31.17 1.42
N ARG A 392 24.25 30.72 0.45
CA ARG A 392 23.51 31.64 -0.44
C ARG A 392 22.63 32.62 0.36
N ARG A 393 21.86 32.12 1.33
CA ARG A 393 20.99 32.97 2.16
C ARG A 393 21.79 33.96 3.01
N LEU A 394 22.94 33.54 3.55
CA LEU A 394 23.83 34.44 4.31
C LEU A 394 24.45 35.50 3.40
N THR A 395 24.84 35.15 2.17
CA THR A 395 25.34 36.12 1.17
C THR A 395 24.25 37.12 0.80
N GLU A 396 23.03 36.69 0.51
CA GLU A 396 21.89 37.59 0.23
C GLU A 396 21.62 38.56 1.39
N LEU A 397 21.72 38.07 2.63
CA LEU A 397 21.57 38.89 3.82
C LEU A 397 22.76 39.89 3.97
N ALA A 398 24.01 39.45 3.75
CA ALA A 398 25.18 40.29 3.74
C ALA A 398 25.10 41.39 2.71
N ASP A 399 24.70 41.08 1.48
CA ASP A 399 24.48 42.05 0.41
C ASP A 399 23.38 43.06 0.74
N THR A 400 22.33 42.62 1.44
CA THR A 400 21.27 43.51 1.93
C THR A 400 21.76 44.49 2.99
N LEU A 401 22.60 44.02 3.90
CA LEU A 401 23.23 44.85 4.90
C LEU A 401 24.23 45.86 4.25
N ALA A 402 25.05 45.39 3.30
CA ALA A 402 25.99 46.22 2.61
C ALA A 402 25.36 47.41 1.83
N ARG A 403 24.10 47.28 1.40
CA ARG A 403 23.33 48.36 0.78
C ARG A 403 22.89 49.45 1.77
N GLY A 404 23.07 49.25 3.06
CA GLY A 404 22.72 50.20 4.12
C GLY A 404 21.25 50.58 4.26
N LYS A 405 20.34 49.81 3.63
CA LYS A 405 18.88 50.10 3.58
C LYS A 405 18.05 49.39 4.63
N THR A 406 18.67 48.57 5.49
CA THR A 406 17.91 47.87 6.53
C THR A 406 17.48 48.83 7.65
N ARG A 407 16.26 48.63 8.16
CA ARG A 407 15.73 49.32 9.33
C ARG A 407 15.71 48.43 10.58
N ARG A 408 16.19 47.18 10.44
CA ARG A 408 16.18 46.20 11.52
C ARG A 408 17.35 46.44 12.48
N ASP A 409 17.10 46.23 13.73
CA ASP A 409 18.12 46.31 14.76
C ASP A 409 19.05 45.07 14.76
N ARG A 410 20.11 45.14 15.53
CA ARG A 410 21.11 44.07 15.67
C ARG A 410 20.48 42.75 16.17
N ALA A 411 19.54 42.84 17.13
CA ALA A 411 18.91 41.66 17.71
C ALA A 411 18.06 40.91 16.65
N ALA A 412 17.30 41.64 15.84
CA ALA A 412 16.52 41.06 14.73
C ALA A 412 17.44 40.41 13.67
N MET A 413 18.60 41.01 13.38
CA MET A 413 19.58 40.41 12.46
C MET A 413 20.19 39.13 13.01
N LEU A 414 20.57 39.08 14.29
CA LEU A 414 21.08 37.88 14.94
C LEU A 414 20.00 36.77 14.95
N ALA A 415 18.74 37.11 15.19
CA ALA A 415 17.64 36.16 15.13
C ALA A 415 17.45 35.57 13.71
N GLU A 416 17.58 36.40 12.66
CA GLU A 416 17.52 35.95 11.28
C GLU A 416 18.72 35.08 10.92
N ILE A 417 19.94 35.43 11.31
CA ILE A 417 21.14 34.61 11.12
C ILE A 417 20.96 33.24 11.79
N ASN A 418 20.52 33.22 13.06
CA ASN A 418 20.24 31.98 13.77
C ASN A 418 19.17 31.13 13.04
N GLN A 419 18.14 31.76 12.50
CA GLN A 419 17.11 31.05 11.69
C GLN A 419 17.68 30.49 10.39
N ILE A 420 18.63 31.19 9.74
CA ILE A 420 19.29 30.70 8.53
C ILE A 420 20.21 29.51 8.84
N THR A 421 20.95 29.56 9.95
CA THR A 421 21.96 28.56 10.33
C THR A 421 21.42 27.43 11.21
N LYS A 422 20.13 27.41 11.54
CA LYS A 422 19.52 26.40 12.44
C LYS A 422 19.50 24.97 11.92
N ALA A 423 19.80 24.77 10.64
CA ALA A 423 19.80 23.44 10.05
C ALA A 423 20.81 22.53 10.79
N ARG A 424 20.44 21.24 10.92
CA ARG A 424 21.20 20.26 11.69
C ARG A 424 22.69 20.29 11.30
N TRP A 425 23.57 20.42 12.29
CA TRP A 425 25.03 20.42 12.22
C TRP A 425 25.68 21.65 11.53
N VAL A 426 24.92 22.57 10.95
CA VAL A 426 25.48 23.74 10.28
C VAL A 426 26.37 24.57 11.20
N ASN A 427 25.91 24.84 12.41
CA ASN A 427 26.67 25.63 13.41
C ASN A 427 27.96 24.94 13.93
N ARG A 428 28.17 23.65 13.62
CA ARG A 428 29.43 22.95 13.91
C ARG A 428 30.52 23.21 12.85
N VAL A 429 30.12 23.71 11.69
CA VAL A 429 30.98 23.80 10.50
C VAL A 429 31.01 25.21 9.91
N LEU A 430 29.98 26.01 10.17
CA LEU A 430 29.82 27.35 9.65
C LEU A 430 29.78 28.35 10.80
N SER A 431 30.65 29.35 10.75
CA SER A 431 30.68 30.49 11.68
C SER A 431 30.23 31.76 10.99
N THR A 432 29.52 32.60 11.76
CA THR A 432 29.04 33.92 11.31
C THR A 432 29.52 35.00 12.24
N THR A 433 29.88 36.14 11.71
CA THR A 433 30.28 37.32 12.47
C THR A 433 29.47 38.52 12.01
N LEU A 434 28.71 39.13 12.91
CA LEU A 434 27.98 40.37 12.67
C LEU A 434 28.69 41.50 13.42
N THR A 435 29.25 42.48 12.73
CA THR A 435 29.86 43.67 13.28
C THR A 435 28.97 44.89 13.09
N GLY A 436 29.21 45.97 13.86
CA GLY A 436 28.43 47.22 13.84
C GLY A 436 27.16 47.15 14.71
N ASP A 437 26.83 48.27 15.36
CA ASP A 437 25.70 48.34 16.31
C ASP A 437 24.47 49.04 15.71
N THR A 438 24.66 49.87 14.69
CA THR A 438 23.55 50.54 14.02
C THR A 438 23.25 49.90 12.65
N PRO A 439 22.01 50.01 12.17
CA PRO A 439 21.61 49.43 10.87
C PRO A 439 22.52 49.78 9.68
N ALA A 440 23.06 50.99 9.67
CA ALA A 440 23.97 51.47 8.60
C ALA A 440 25.41 50.92 8.73
N GLN A 441 25.80 50.44 9.91
CA GLN A 441 27.15 49.94 10.19
C GLN A 441 27.22 48.42 10.26
N MET A 442 26.08 47.74 10.20
CA MET A 442 26.06 46.28 10.28
C MET A 442 26.73 45.67 9.06
N HIS A 443 27.66 44.78 9.32
CA HIS A 443 28.33 43.97 8.31
C HIS A 443 28.34 42.49 8.72
N LEU A 444 27.89 41.63 7.84
CA LEU A 444 27.86 40.18 8.06
C LEU A 444 28.97 39.51 7.24
N SER A 445 29.79 38.73 7.91
CA SER A 445 30.72 37.80 7.28
C SER A 445 30.44 36.38 7.79
N TRP A 446 30.78 35.41 6.95
CA TRP A 446 30.64 34.01 7.31
C TRP A 446 31.72 33.16 6.67
N THR A 447 32.07 32.05 7.30
CA THR A 447 33.11 31.13 6.82
C THR A 447 32.68 29.68 7.09
N VAL A 448 33.13 28.78 6.22
CA VAL A 448 32.98 27.32 6.42
C VAL A 448 34.34 26.75 6.80
N ASP A 449 34.39 26.12 7.95
CA ASP A 449 35.57 25.40 8.42
C ASP A 449 35.62 24.01 7.80
N LYS A 450 36.53 23.81 6.85
CA LYS A 450 36.74 22.54 6.13
C LYS A 450 37.26 21.44 7.07
N THR A 451 38.01 21.77 8.09
CA THR A 451 38.53 20.81 9.06
C THR A 451 37.39 20.30 9.95
N ALA A 452 36.56 21.21 10.48
CA ALA A 452 35.37 20.86 11.24
C ALA A 452 34.37 20.05 10.37
N ARG A 453 34.24 20.39 9.08
CA ARG A 453 33.40 19.62 8.12
C ARG A 453 33.87 18.18 7.98
N LYS A 454 35.18 17.95 7.84
CA LYS A 454 35.78 16.60 7.74
C LYS A 454 35.67 15.84 9.07
N ALA A 455 35.87 16.52 10.19
CA ALA A 455 35.69 15.93 11.52
C ALA A 455 34.23 15.46 11.74
N LEU A 456 33.26 16.31 11.41
CA LEU A 456 31.82 15.98 11.48
C LEU A 456 31.47 14.77 10.60
N GLU A 457 32.01 14.72 9.38
CA GLU A 457 31.82 13.61 8.46
C GLU A 457 32.35 12.30 9.04
N THR A 458 33.59 12.30 9.54
CA THR A 458 34.22 11.12 10.16
C THR A 458 33.48 10.66 11.42
N GLU A 459 32.98 11.60 12.21
CA GLU A 459 32.28 11.31 13.44
C GLU A 459 30.89 10.70 13.20
N LEU A 460 30.06 11.28 12.30
CA LEU A 460 28.64 11.00 12.26
C LEU A 460 28.17 10.27 10.99
N PHE A 461 28.78 10.58 9.81
CA PHE A 461 28.17 10.14 8.55
C PHE A 461 28.32 8.64 8.31
N GLY A 462 27.25 8.06 7.77
CA GLY A 462 27.16 6.64 7.55
C GLY A 462 26.90 5.79 8.79
N LYS A 463 26.94 6.38 9.98
CA LYS A 463 26.79 5.68 11.25
C LYS A 463 25.33 5.66 11.72
N ARG A 464 24.93 4.54 12.33
CA ARG A 464 23.65 4.36 13.01
C ARG A 464 23.87 3.44 14.22
N LEU A 465 23.18 3.74 15.30
CA LEU A 465 23.16 2.92 16.51
C LEU A 465 21.85 2.15 16.56
N LEU A 466 21.92 0.83 16.70
CA LEU A 466 20.78 -0.04 16.91
C LEU A 466 20.84 -0.59 18.33
N VAL A 467 19.68 -0.87 18.91
CA VAL A 467 19.52 -1.53 20.21
C VAL A 467 18.54 -2.68 20.05
N THR A 468 18.81 -3.80 20.71
CA THR A 468 17.98 -4.99 20.67
C THR A 468 18.09 -5.80 21.96
N ASP A 469 17.11 -6.64 22.21
CA ASP A 469 17.13 -7.71 23.23
C ASP A 469 17.52 -9.09 22.66
N HIS A 470 17.65 -9.20 21.33
CA HIS A 470 18.16 -10.41 20.69
C HIS A 470 19.66 -10.58 20.92
N ASP A 471 20.02 -11.40 21.89
CA ASP A 471 21.43 -11.75 22.17
C ASP A 471 21.93 -12.88 21.26
N ASP A 472 21.04 -13.72 20.78
CA ASP A 472 21.28 -14.90 19.92
C ASP A 472 21.36 -14.59 18.43
N TRP A 473 20.80 -13.48 17.99
CA TRP A 473 20.80 -13.10 16.58
C TRP A 473 22.20 -12.69 16.09
N THR A 474 22.51 -13.06 14.85
CA THR A 474 23.70 -12.57 14.15
C THR A 474 23.60 -11.06 13.85
N LEU A 475 24.72 -10.42 13.58
CA LEU A 475 24.72 -9.01 13.14
C LEU A 475 23.91 -8.80 11.86
N ALA A 476 23.91 -9.80 10.95
CA ALA A 476 23.14 -9.75 9.71
C ALA A 476 21.63 -9.74 9.97
N GLU A 477 21.17 -10.56 10.91
CA GLU A 477 19.75 -10.63 11.31
C GLU A 477 19.30 -9.34 11.98
N VAL A 478 20.08 -8.77 12.92
CA VAL A 478 19.76 -7.49 13.56
C VAL A 478 19.68 -6.35 12.54
N VAL A 479 20.65 -6.29 11.62
CA VAL A 479 20.68 -5.26 10.57
C VAL A 479 19.53 -5.46 9.58
N GLY A 480 19.29 -6.71 9.18
CA GLY A 480 18.19 -7.07 8.27
C GLY A 480 16.82 -6.75 8.88
N GLY A 481 16.62 -7.08 10.15
CA GLY A 481 15.43 -6.74 10.90
C GLY A 481 15.22 -5.22 10.91
N TYR A 482 16.23 -4.43 11.28
CA TYR A 482 16.09 -2.97 11.30
C TYR A 482 15.80 -2.35 9.92
N ARG A 483 16.26 -2.96 8.85
CA ARG A 483 16.00 -2.46 7.48
C ARG A 483 14.53 -2.50 7.08
N SER A 484 13.72 -3.36 7.71
CA SER A 484 12.27 -3.39 7.49
C SER A 484 11.56 -2.08 7.87
N GLN A 485 12.22 -1.21 8.65
CA GLN A 485 11.73 0.14 8.91
C GLN A 485 11.52 0.97 7.63
N ASN A 486 12.28 0.71 6.57
CA ASN A 486 12.07 1.38 5.28
C ASN A 486 10.73 0.97 4.63
N ASP A 487 10.19 -0.18 4.99
CA ASP A 487 8.95 -0.70 4.41
C ASP A 487 7.73 0.08 4.93
N VAL A 488 7.68 0.36 6.23
CA VAL A 488 6.60 1.18 6.79
C VAL A 488 6.69 2.63 6.30
N GLU A 489 7.90 3.21 6.18
CA GLU A 489 8.09 4.52 5.57
C GLU A 489 7.61 4.56 4.11
N SER A 490 7.85 3.48 3.36
CA SER A 490 7.35 3.33 1.99
C SER A 490 5.83 3.25 1.95
N GLY A 491 5.21 2.50 2.86
CA GLY A 491 3.76 2.42 3.04
C GLY A 491 3.14 3.80 3.25
N PHE A 492 3.70 4.61 4.15
CA PHE A 492 3.23 5.98 4.36
C PHE A 492 3.39 6.89 3.13
N ARG A 493 4.46 6.73 2.35
CA ARG A 493 4.62 7.46 1.09
C ARG A 493 3.53 7.08 0.09
N GLN A 494 3.19 5.79 0.01
CA GLN A 494 2.16 5.29 -0.89
C GLN A 494 0.75 5.73 -0.46
N LEU A 495 0.44 5.77 0.84
CA LEU A 495 -0.79 6.37 1.35
C LEU A 495 -0.92 7.87 0.99
N LYS A 496 0.20 8.58 0.88
CA LYS A 496 0.25 10.00 0.50
C LYS A 496 0.28 10.24 -1.00
N ASP A 497 0.50 9.19 -1.80
CA ASP A 497 0.55 9.27 -3.26
C ASP A 497 -0.84 8.97 -3.86
N PRO A 498 -1.52 9.96 -4.46
CA PRO A 498 -2.85 9.77 -5.04
C PRO A 498 -2.86 8.81 -6.25
N HIS A 499 -1.70 8.44 -6.79
CA HIS A 499 -1.56 7.46 -7.88
C HIS A 499 -1.34 6.02 -7.39
N VAL A 500 -1.31 5.79 -6.07
CA VAL A 500 -1.15 4.45 -5.47
C VAL A 500 -2.32 4.16 -4.55
N VAL A 501 -2.42 4.89 -3.41
CA VAL A 501 -3.54 4.80 -2.48
C VAL A 501 -3.89 6.22 -2.02
N GLY A 502 -4.95 6.77 -2.56
CA GLY A 502 -5.32 8.16 -2.28
C GLY A 502 -5.97 8.35 -0.90
N PHE A 503 -5.17 8.57 0.12
CA PHE A 503 -5.68 8.91 1.45
C PHE A 503 -6.34 10.30 1.48
N SER A 504 -5.68 11.28 0.91
CA SER A 504 -6.15 12.67 0.85
C SER A 504 -6.92 12.96 -0.45
N PRO A 505 -7.83 13.96 -0.43
CA PRO A 505 -8.22 14.80 0.70
C PRO A 505 -9.25 14.16 1.63
N MET A 506 -9.17 14.46 2.94
CA MET A 506 -10.11 13.96 3.94
C MET A 506 -11.02 15.11 4.43
N PHE A 507 -12.32 15.04 4.11
CA PHE A 507 -13.33 16.06 4.42
C PHE A 507 -14.36 15.59 5.47
N HIS A 508 -14.11 14.52 6.20
CA HIS A 508 -15.05 13.95 7.15
C HIS A 508 -15.13 14.78 8.44
N TRP A 509 -16.33 14.99 8.94
CA TRP A 509 -16.67 15.94 10.01
C TRP A 509 -16.81 15.32 11.40
N THR A 510 -16.79 13.99 11.51
CA THR A 510 -16.97 13.26 12.76
C THR A 510 -15.85 12.28 12.97
N ASP A 511 -15.49 12.00 14.23
CA ASP A 511 -14.49 11.01 14.59
C ASP A 511 -14.73 9.65 13.95
N SER A 512 -15.97 9.14 14.04
CA SER A 512 -16.33 7.85 13.48
C SER A 512 -16.00 7.77 11.98
N LYS A 513 -16.40 8.77 11.19
CA LYS A 513 -16.13 8.80 9.75
C LYS A 513 -14.65 8.96 9.44
N ILE A 514 -13.90 9.71 10.25
CA ILE A 514 -12.44 9.84 10.10
C ILE A 514 -11.79 8.47 10.33
N ARG A 515 -12.13 7.75 11.40
CA ARG A 515 -11.58 6.44 11.71
C ARG A 515 -11.92 5.40 10.63
N VAL A 516 -13.16 5.36 10.17
CA VAL A 516 -13.55 4.47 9.05
C VAL A 516 -12.84 4.83 7.76
N HIS A 517 -12.60 6.15 7.50
CA HIS A 517 -11.78 6.58 6.34
C HIS A 517 -10.34 6.06 6.44
N VAL A 518 -9.71 6.20 7.60
CA VAL A 518 -8.38 5.65 7.84
C VAL A 518 -8.37 4.14 7.63
N PHE A 519 -9.31 3.42 8.22
CA PHE A 519 -9.44 1.97 8.10
C PHE A 519 -9.46 1.51 6.63
N TYR A 520 -10.40 2.02 5.80
CA TYR A 520 -10.45 1.54 4.42
C TYR A 520 -9.27 2.01 3.56
N CYS A 521 -8.57 3.09 3.93
CA CYS A 521 -7.32 3.48 3.28
C CYS A 521 -6.15 2.55 3.67
N VAL A 522 -6.06 2.14 4.93
CA VAL A 522 -5.07 1.15 5.39
C VAL A 522 -5.34 -0.21 4.75
N LEU A 523 -6.60 -0.63 4.70
CA LEU A 523 -7.01 -1.86 4.00
C LEU A 523 -6.67 -1.78 2.50
N ALA A 524 -6.85 -0.63 1.86
CA ALA A 524 -6.45 -0.40 0.48
C ALA A 524 -4.94 -0.58 0.28
N LEU A 525 -4.12 -0.05 1.19
CA LEU A 525 -2.68 -0.27 1.17
C LEU A 525 -2.34 -1.76 1.35
N ALA A 526 -2.97 -2.43 2.31
CA ALA A 526 -2.76 -3.85 2.55
C ALA A 526 -3.07 -4.70 1.31
N VAL A 527 -4.22 -4.48 0.68
CA VAL A 527 -4.61 -5.19 -0.56
C VAL A 527 -3.64 -4.92 -1.70
N ALA A 528 -3.23 -3.66 -1.90
CA ALA A 528 -2.26 -3.31 -2.95
C ALA A 528 -0.89 -3.97 -2.70
N HIS A 529 -0.45 -4.07 -1.46
CA HIS A 529 0.80 -4.74 -1.09
C HIS A 529 0.71 -6.26 -1.21
N LEU A 530 -0.42 -6.86 -0.83
CA LEU A 530 -0.69 -8.29 -1.07
C LEU A 530 -0.64 -8.61 -2.56
N MET A 531 -1.29 -7.81 -3.40
CA MET A 531 -1.23 -7.99 -4.85
C MET A 531 0.20 -7.91 -5.39
N ARG A 532 0.99 -6.95 -4.92
CA ARG A 532 2.41 -6.85 -5.29
C ARG A 532 3.19 -8.07 -4.86
N ARG A 533 2.99 -8.56 -3.62
CA ARG A 533 3.65 -9.76 -3.10
C ARG A 533 3.31 -11.00 -3.92
N GLU A 534 2.04 -11.22 -4.23
CA GLU A 534 1.60 -12.32 -5.10
C GLU A 534 2.26 -12.25 -6.49
N ALA A 535 2.34 -11.04 -7.07
CA ALA A 535 3.03 -10.83 -8.34
C ALA A 535 4.54 -11.16 -8.24
N GLN A 536 5.20 -10.76 -7.16
CA GLN A 536 6.61 -11.08 -6.90
C GLN A 536 6.84 -12.58 -6.74
N HIS A 537 5.98 -13.30 -6.01
CA HIS A 537 6.03 -14.76 -5.88
C HIS A 537 5.80 -15.47 -7.23
N ALA A 538 5.02 -14.88 -8.11
CA ALA A 538 4.85 -15.35 -9.49
C ALA A 538 6.02 -14.92 -10.42
N GLY A 539 7.10 -14.31 -9.89
CA GLY A 539 8.27 -13.87 -10.66
C GLY A 539 8.04 -12.57 -11.47
N LEU A 540 7.07 -11.74 -11.08
CA LEU A 540 6.81 -10.41 -11.64
C LEU A 540 7.27 -9.34 -10.65
N ASN A 541 8.49 -8.81 -10.82
CA ASN A 541 9.05 -7.78 -9.96
C ASN A 541 8.52 -6.38 -10.33
N LEU A 542 7.27 -6.12 -9.99
CA LEU A 542 6.59 -4.86 -10.26
C LEU A 542 6.44 -4.04 -8.96
N SER A 543 6.56 -2.72 -9.08
CA SER A 543 6.05 -1.82 -8.04
C SER A 543 4.52 -1.85 -8.01
N VAL A 544 3.91 -1.36 -6.92
CA VAL A 544 2.43 -1.26 -6.84
C VAL A 544 1.87 -0.45 -8.01
N ARG A 545 2.53 0.66 -8.37
CA ARG A 545 2.10 1.50 -9.49
C ARG A 545 2.15 0.75 -10.82
N GLU A 546 3.29 0.13 -11.15
CA GLU A 546 3.44 -0.64 -12.39
C GLU A 546 2.44 -1.79 -12.49
N LEU A 547 2.17 -2.47 -11.36
CA LEU A 547 1.16 -3.52 -11.30
C LEU A 547 -0.23 -2.98 -11.63
N LEU A 548 -0.64 -1.88 -10.99
CA LEU A 548 -1.94 -1.26 -11.22
C LEU A 548 -2.05 -0.68 -12.64
N ASP A 549 -0.99 -0.07 -13.17
CA ASP A 549 -0.95 0.48 -14.54
C ASP A 549 -1.12 -0.64 -15.58
N ASN A 550 -0.43 -1.78 -15.41
CA ASN A 550 -0.60 -2.95 -16.29
C ASN A 550 -2.03 -3.48 -16.25
N LEU A 551 -2.60 -3.67 -15.04
CA LEU A 551 -3.98 -4.15 -14.88
C LEU A 551 -5.00 -3.17 -15.46
N SER A 552 -4.81 -1.86 -15.28
CA SER A 552 -5.72 -0.82 -15.80
C SER A 552 -5.77 -0.76 -17.32
N GLY A 553 -4.73 -1.27 -18.01
CA GLY A 553 -4.68 -1.41 -19.45
C GLY A 553 -5.62 -2.50 -19.99
N ILE A 554 -6.10 -3.41 -19.13
CA ILE A 554 -7.10 -4.42 -19.51
C ILE A 554 -8.48 -3.81 -19.37
N GLU A 555 -9.10 -3.42 -20.48
CA GLU A 555 -10.40 -2.75 -20.50
C GLU A 555 -11.49 -3.64 -21.09
N GLU A 556 -12.74 -3.39 -20.68
CA GLU A 556 -13.92 -3.97 -21.32
C GLU A 556 -14.44 -3.00 -22.39
N THR A 557 -14.42 -3.43 -23.65
CA THR A 557 -15.00 -2.69 -24.77
C THR A 557 -16.42 -3.18 -25.02
N VAL A 558 -17.38 -2.28 -24.96
CA VAL A 558 -18.79 -2.54 -25.26
C VAL A 558 -19.08 -2.03 -26.67
N LEU A 559 -19.38 -2.95 -27.58
CA LEU A 559 -19.79 -2.67 -28.96
C LEU A 559 -21.31 -2.57 -29.00
N LEU A 560 -21.85 -1.43 -29.42
CA LEU A 560 -23.28 -1.19 -29.52
C LEU A 560 -23.70 -1.24 -31.00
N TYR A 561 -24.64 -2.11 -31.28
CA TYR A 561 -25.17 -2.34 -32.63
C TYR A 561 -26.56 -1.71 -32.79
N PRO A 562 -26.91 -1.20 -33.99
CA PRO A 562 -28.22 -0.62 -34.23
C PRO A 562 -29.27 -1.72 -34.10
N THR A 563 -30.45 -1.37 -33.61
CA THR A 563 -31.64 -2.21 -33.65
C THR A 563 -32.52 -1.74 -34.80
N GLY A 564 -32.91 -2.65 -35.70
CA GLY A 564 -33.80 -2.35 -36.81
C GLY A 564 -35.23 -1.92 -36.40
N ASN A 565 -35.62 -2.13 -35.15
CA ASN A 565 -36.91 -1.79 -34.56
C ASN A 565 -36.73 -1.09 -33.20
N LYS A 566 -37.77 -0.38 -32.70
CA LYS A 566 -37.79 0.31 -31.40
C LYS A 566 -37.44 -0.65 -30.24
N GLY A 567 -36.17 -0.76 -29.89
CA GLY A 567 -35.68 -1.61 -28.81
C GLY A 567 -34.32 -1.11 -28.26
N ARG A 568 -33.84 -1.72 -27.16
CA ARG A 568 -32.50 -1.42 -26.64
C ARG A 568 -31.45 -1.90 -27.64
N PRO A 569 -30.38 -1.12 -27.90
CA PRO A 569 -29.26 -1.54 -28.74
C PRO A 569 -28.70 -2.90 -28.27
N ARG A 570 -28.42 -3.79 -29.21
CA ARG A 570 -27.70 -5.03 -28.92
C ARG A 570 -26.28 -4.66 -28.53
N ALA A 571 -25.79 -5.19 -27.40
CA ALA A 571 -24.46 -4.93 -26.89
C ALA A 571 -23.63 -6.23 -26.91
N GLN A 572 -22.46 -6.18 -27.54
CA GLN A 572 -21.42 -7.19 -27.41
C GLN A 572 -20.31 -6.63 -26.52
N ARG A 573 -19.73 -7.48 -25.65
CA ARG A 573 -18.66 -7.09 -24.74
C ARG A 573 -17.44 -7.95 -24.99
N ILE A 574 -16.30 -7.30 -25.15
CA ILE A 574 -15.01 -7.96 -25.36
C ILE A 574 -13.97 -7.29 -24.45
N LEU A 575 -12.92 -8.01 -24.14
CA LEU A 575 -11.75 -7.43 -23.48
C LEU A 575 -10.75 -6.95 -24.53
N THR A 576 -9.95 -5.94 -24.16
CA THR A 576 -8.82 -5.49 -24.98
C THR A 576 -7.79 -6.59 -25.11
N ASN A 577 -6.96 -6.55 -26.16
CA ASN A 577 -5.81 -7.43 -26.28
C ASN A 577 -4.86 -7.17 -25.10
N VAL A 578 -4.29 -8.23 -24.56
CA VAL A 578 -3.36 -8.19 -23.44
C VAL A 578 -1.95 -8.52 -23.91
N ASP A 579 -0.96 -7.83 -23.37
CA ASP A 579 0.45 -8.19 -23.54
C ASP A 579 0.84 -9.38 -22.63
N PRO A 580 2.05 -9.96 -22.78
CA PRO A 580 2.47 -11.11 -21.96
C PRO A 580 2.46 -10.85 -20.45
N THR A 581 2.78 -9.64 -19.98
CA THR A 581 2.74 -9.26 -18.56
C THR A 581 1.30 -9.18 -18.07
N GLN A 582 0.45 -8.51 -18.82
CA GLN A 582 -0.98 -8.41 -18.56
C GLN A 582 -1.65 -9.79 -18.53
N GLN A 583 -1.27 -10.70 -19.45
CA GLN A 583 -1.81 -12.07 -19.45
C GLN A 583 -1.43 -12.82 -18.18
N ARG A 584 -0.17 -12.72 -17.72
CA ARG A 584 0.25 -13.34 -16.47
C ARG A 584 -0.51 -12.79 -15.28
N LEU A 585 -0.74 -11.48 -15.21
CA LEU A 585 -1.54 -10.84 -14.17
C LEU A 585 -3.03 -11.23 -14.27
N PHE A 586 -3.57 -11.36 -15.48
CA PHE A 586 -4.92 -11.81 -15.73
C PHE A 586 -5.17 -13.22 -15.16
N ASP A 587 -4.23 -14.12 -15.38
CA ASP A 587 -4.29 -15.49 -14.87
C ASP A 587 -4.06 -15.54 -13.36
N LEU A 588 -3.05 -14.81 -12.85
CA LEU A 588 -2.70 -14.76 -11.43
C LEU A 588 -3.87 -14.30 -10.55
N PHE A 589 -4.58 -13.24 -10.97
CA PHE A 589 -5.72 -12.70 -10.23
C PHE A 589 -7.07 -13.25 -10.68
N ASN A 590 -7.07 -14.32 -11.51
CA ASN A 590 -8.28 -14.99 -11.99
C ASN A 590 -9.33 -14.03 -12.58
N LEU A 591 -8.89 -13.08 -13.42
CA LEU A 591 -9.79 -12.06 -13.98
C LEU A 591 -10.87 -12.66 -14.89
N ASN A 592 -10.67 -13.89 -15.37
CA ASN A 592 -11.66 -14.62 -16.16
C ASN A 592 -13.00 -14.80 -15.43
N ALA A 593 -12.96 -14.90 -14.10
CA ALA A 593 -14.18 -15.00 -13.27
C ALA A 593 -15.11 -13.77 -13.41
N TYR A 594 -14.53 -12.62 -13.73
CA TYR A 594 -15.21 -11.32 -13.87
C TYR A 594 -15.36 -10.88 -15.32
N ALA A 595 -14.77 -11.60 -16.27
CA ALA A 595 -14.84 -11.28 -17.69
C ALA A 595 -16.28 -11.31 -18.22
N PRO A 596 -16.61 -10.57 -19.29
CA PRO A 596 -17.91 -10.68 -19.92
C PRO A 596 -18.09 -12.10 -20.50
N ARG A 597 -19.24 -12.71 -20.24
CA ARG A 597 -19.60 -13.99 -20.89
C ARG A 597 -19.82 -13.74 -22.37
N ARG A 598 -19.24 -14.60 -23.20
CA ARG A 598 -19.43 -14.59 -24.65
C ARG A 598 -20.88 -14.91 -25.05
#